data_230d27a3dc520d2cf49161829b9bb033
#
_entry.id   230d27a3dc520d2cf49161829b9bb033
#
_cell.length_a   1.000
_cell.length_b   1.000
_cell.length_c   1.000
_cell.angle_alpha   90.00
_cell.angle_beta   90.00
_cell.angle_gamma   90.00
#
_symmetry.space_group_name_H-M   'P 1'
#
loop_
_entity.id
_entity.type
_entity.pdbx_description
1 polymer ?
#
loop_
_entity_poly.entity_id
_entity_poly.type
_entity_poly.pdbx_seq_one_letter_code
_entity_poly.pdbx_strand_id
1 'polypeptide(L)'
;MALSRRGLLAGAVAGLTGCASRRVPVTAAVEPRTRARVAPVDVRRERVIRTIVGLRPYRPSGFRVAVEKLDDTLVIHNYGHGCAGITLSWGTAQLAVGLAAGLPERECAVLGCGVVGLSTARLLQLRGYRVTIYTKDMPPLTTSNVAGGYWSPVTVFDDDRLTPEFRQQFVDASRFAFRWYQSLASALYGVRWLPVYSLSTTGPFRPPREQSPYSEIDPLYPDAKQLGEAENPFPVPFVYRRMSMLIEPAIYLNALLGDFELARGRVEVRELASPREVAGLPEKLVFNCTGLGARSLFGDNELTPIRGQLTFLLPQPEVNYMTVGPGDIYMFPRQDGILLGGTHERGEWNTELDAATVERVLNENAAVLSGPSRS
;
A
#
# COMPACT_ATOMS: atom_id res chain seq x y z
N MET A 1 -14.66 -43.47 -51.98
CA MET A 1 -14.71 -43.13 -53.40
C MET A 1 -13.81 -41.95 -53.64
N ALA A 2 -12.73 -42.22 -54.33
CA ALA A 2 -11.68 -41.25 -54.76
C ALA A 2 -12.14 -40.50 -55.99
N LEU A 3 -11.47 -39.35 -56.26
CA LEU A 3 -11.07 -38.78 -57.53
C LEU A 3 -10.77 -37.28 -57.30
N SER A 4 -9.56 -36.84 -57.32
CA SER A 4 -8.49 -36.77 -58.33
C SER A 4 -8.59 -35.56 -59.29
N ARG A 5 -7.74 -34.61 -59.12
CA ARG A 5 -6.72 -34.01 -60.04
C ARG A 5 -7.16 -33.18 -61.25
N ARG A 6 -6.45 -32.00 -61.30
CA ARG A 6 -5.71 -31.45 -62.43
C ARG A 6 -6.41 -30.66 -63.55
N GLY A 7 -5.82 -29.54 -63.79
CA GLY A 7 -5.48 -28.94 -65.10
C GLY A 7 -6.09 -27.52 -65.25
N LEU A 8 -5.54 -26.48 -65.78
CA LEU A 8 -4.38 -26.29 -66.63
C LEU A 8 -4.07 -24.79 -66.70
N LEU A 9 -2.84 -24.48 -66.88
CA LEU A 9 -2.21 -23.24 -67.29
C LEU A 9 -2.80 -22.59 -68.55
N ALA A 10 -2.68 -21.26 -68.59
CA ALA A 10 -2.26 -20.36 -69.69
C ALA A 10 -2.77 -18.97 -69.36
N GLY A 11 -2.03 -17.92 -69.17
CA GLY A 11 -0.99 -17.35 -69.99
C GLY A 11 -1.49 -16.04 -70.58
N ALA A 12 -1.09 -14.85 -70.00
CA ALA A 12 -0.97 -13.61 -70.77
C ALA A 12 -0.07 -12.60 -70.03
N VAL A 13 1.06 -12.33 -70.63
CA VAL A 13 1.99 -11.22 -70.32
C VAL A 13 1.45 -10.02 -71.06
N ALA A 14 1.29 -8.87 -70.43
CA ALA A 14 1.49 -7.54 -71.05
C ALA A 14 1.30 -6.42 -70.03
N GLY A 15 2.22 -5.48 -69.98
CA GLY A 15 1.96 -4.11 -69.54
C GLY A 15 2.75 -3.62 -68.33
N LEU A 16 4.05 -3.45 -68.47
CA LEU A 16 4.84 -2.54 -67.65
C LEU A 16 4.48 -1.11 -67.99
N THR A 17 3.69 -0.41 -67.15
CA THR A 17 3.64 1.05 -67.17
C THR A 17 4.10 1.54 -65.81
N GLY A 18 5.25 2.22 -65.84
CA GLY A 18 5.87 2.78 -64.61
C GLY A 18 5.00 3.88 -63.99
N CYS A 19 4.55 3.64 -62.78
CA CYS A 19 4.07 4.71 -61.92
C CYS A 19 5.28 5.31 -61.19
N ALA A 20 5.72 6.45 -61.66
CA ALA A 20 6.64 7.33 -60.94
C ALA A 20 5.97 7.76 -59.61
N SER A 21 6.36 7.16 -58.52
CA SER A 21 5.95 7.59 -57.17
C SER A 21 6.55 8.96 -56.88
N ARG A 22 5.75 10.02 -57.03
CA ARG A 22 6.04 11.32 -56.43
C ARG A 22 6.19 11.13 -54.91
N ARG A 23 7.41 11.14 -54.42
CA ARG A 23 7.68 11.33 -53.00
C ARG A 23 7.19 12.72 -52.62
N VAL A 24 6.03 12.81 -52.00
CA VAL A 24 5.60 13.97 -51.23
C VAL A 24 6.49 14.01 -49.99
N PRO A 25 7.26 15.07 -49.76
CA PRO A 25 7.96 15.22 -48.51
C PRO A 25 6.89 15.38 -47.43
N VAL A 26 6.65 14.31 -46.60
CA VAL A 26 5.91 14.44 -45.36
C VAL A 26 6.84 15.18 -44.43
N THR A 27 6.83 16.49 -44.46
CA THR A 27 7.21 17.30 -43.30
C THR A 27 6.12 17.09 -42.27
N ALA A 28 6.29 16.04 -41.48
CA ALA A 28 5.52 15.92 -40.24
C ALA A 28 5.87 17.16 -39.42
N ALA A 29 4.96 18.14 -39.43
CA ALA A 29 4.97 19.18 -38.41
C ALA A 29 4.93 18.43 -37.06
N VAL A 30 6.05 18.49 -36.34
CA VAL A 30 6.09 18.04 -34.95
C VAL A 30 5.14 19.01 -34.21
N GLU A 31 3.91 18.56 -34.04
CA GLU A 31 3.00 19.30 -33.16
C GLU A 31 3.71 19.51 -31.82
N PRO A 32 3.70 20.71 -31.26
CA PRO A 32 4.28 20.96 -29.96
C PRO A 32 3.63 19.96 -29.01
N ARG A 33 4.43 19.00 -28.47
CA ARG A 33 3.97 18.01 -27.50
C ARG A 33 3.34 18.79 -26.36
N THR A 34 2.03 18.82 -26.32
CA THR A 34 1.30 19.39 -25.19
C THR A 34 1.82 18.74 -23.93
N ARG A 35 2.33 19.55 -23.00
CA ARG A 35 2.79 19.14 -21.69
C ARG A 35 1.75 18.17 -21.12
N ALA A 36 2.17 17.01 -20.63
CA ALA A 36 1.26 16.03 -20.02
C ALA A 36 0.46 16.75 -18.93
N ARG A 37 -0.87 16.70 -19.03
CA ARG A 37 -1.74 17.37 -18.06
C ARG A 37 -2.32 16.33 -17.12
N VAL A 38 -2.22 16.58 -15.82
CA VAL A 38 -2.99 15.90 -14.78
C VAL A 38 -4.10 16.82 -14.29
N ALA A 39 -5.19 16.27 -13.79
CA ALA A 39 -6.25 17.07 -13.19
C ALA A 39 -5.69 17.82 -11.96
N PRO A 40 -5.84 19.14 -11.86
CA PRO A 40 -5.40 19.88 -10.67
C PRO A 40 -6.23 19.48 -9.46
N VAL A 41 -5.59 19.49 -8.28
CA VAL A 41 -6.30 19.29 -7.01
C VAL A 41 -6.74 20.66 -6.49
N ASP A 42 -7.99 20.80 -6.18
CA ASP A 42 -8.56 22.01 -5.56
C ASP A 42 -8.26 22.01 -4.05
N VAL A 43 -7.04 22.46 -3.71
CA VAL A 43 -6.56 22.52 -2.32
C VAL A 43 -6.94 23.85 -1.70
N ARG A 44 -8.11 23.89 -1.04
CA ARG A 44 -8.61 25.07 -0.32
C ARG A 44 -9.14 24.68 1.05
N ARG A 45 -9.07 25.60 2.01
CA ARG A 45 -9.53 25.40 3.39
C ARG A 45 -11.01 25.02 3.47
N GLU A 46 -11.85 25.64 2.65
CA GLU A 46 -13.30 25.41 2.62
C GLU A 46 -13.68 24.01 2.14
N ARG A 47 -12.73 23.30 1.53
CA ARG A 47 -12.94 21.92 1.08
C ARG A 47 -12.52 20.87 2.11
N VAL A 48 -11.98 21.28 3.25
CA VAL A 48 -11.60 20.35 4.32
C VAL A 48 -12.86 19.76 4.95
N ILE A 49 -13.03 18.45 4.85
CA ILE A 49 -14.17 17.73 5.42
C ILE A 49 -13.82 17.04 6.76
N ARG A 50 -12.54 16.73 6.98
CA ARG A 50 -12.06 16.16 8.25
C ARG A 50 -10.54 16.24 8.37
N THR A 51 -10.07 16.21 9.61
CA THR A 51 -8.66 16.00 9.95
C THR A 51 -8.59 14.87 11.00
N ILE A 52 -7.65 13.97 10.87
CA ILE A 52 -7.48 12.83 11.78
C ILE A 52 -6.01 12.62 12.11
N VAL A 53 -5.74 12.01 13.27
CA VAL A 53 -4.40 11.60 13.70
C VAL A 53 -4.35 10.08 13.82
N GLY A 54 -3.27 9.49 13.35
CA GLY A 54 -2.99 8.06 13.51
C GLY A 54 -1.60 7.82 14.08
N LEU A 55 -1.48 6.77 14.88
CA LEU A 55 -0.23 6.31 15.46
C LEU A 55 0.22 5.02 14.75
N ARG A 56 1.24 5.13 13.93
CA ARG A 56 1.79 3.98 13.19
C ARG A 56 2.66 3.14 14.12
N PRO A 57 2.47 1.82 14.19
CA PRO A 57 3.22 0.94 15.08
C PRO A 57 4.62 0.67 14.53
N TYR A 58 5.56 1.52 14.83
CA TYR A 58 6.94 1.43 14.35
C TYR A 58 7.83 0.67 15.32
N ARG A 59 8.74 -0.12 14.74
CA ARG A 59 9.76 -0.87 15.46
C ARG A 59 11.09 -0.71 14.74
N PRO A 60 12.15 -0.17 15.36
CA PRO A 60 13.45 0.06 14.72
C PRO A 60 14.04 -1.19 14.04
N SER A 61 13.90 -2.36 14.66
CA SER A 61 14.35 -3.63 14.07
C SER A 61 13.39 -4.22 13.01
N GLY A 62 12.35 -3.46 12.62
CA GLY A 62 11.32 -3.91 11.69
C GLY A 62 10.18 -4.69 12.35
N PHE A 63 9.27 -5.23 11.54
CA PHE A 63 8.15 -6.02 12.06
C PHE A 63 8.65 -7.30 12.75
N ARG A 64 7.90 -7.74 13.76
CA ARG A 64 8.19 -8.97 14.47
C ARG A 64 7.28 -10.10 13.96
N VAL A 65 7.88 -11.11 13.31
CA VAL A 65 7.26 -12.41 13.02
C VAL A 65 8.09 -13.46 13.76
N ALA A 66 7.58 -13.92 14.90
CA ALA A 66 8.33 -14.82 15.78
C ALA A 66 7.37 -15.65 16.65
N VAL A 67 7.85 -16.79 17.13
CA VAL A 67 7.13 -17.68 18.05
C VAL A 67 7.55 -17.37 19.49
N GLU A 68 6.58 -17.33 20.38
CA GLU A 68 6.76 -17.26 21.83
C GLU A 68 5.86 -18.30 22.50
N LYS A 69 6.36 -18.98 23.53
CA LYS A 69 5.59 -19.95 24.30
C LYS A 69 5.15 -19.33 25.62
N LEU A 70 3.83 -19.29 25.85
CA LEU A 70 3.20 -18.89 27.10
C LEU A 70 2.53 -20.11 27.70
N ASP A 71 3.14 -20.73 28.72
CA ASP A 71 2.67 -21.97 29.32
C ASP A 71 2.40 -23.06 28.27
N ASP A 72 1.16 -23.45 28.05
CA ASP A 72 0.72 -24.42 27.03
C ASP A 72 0.23 -23.76 25.73
N THR A 73 0.25 -22.43 25.67
CA THR A 73 -0.19 -21.63 24.51
C THR A 73 1.01 -21.20 23.66
N LEU A 74 0.90 -21.42 22.35
CA LEU A 74 1.87 -20.95 21.38
C LEU A 74 1.40 -19.63 20.79
N VAL A 75 2.17 -18.57 20.97
CA VAL A 75 1.91 -17.24 20.41
C VAL A 75 2.82 -16.98 19.22
N ILE A 76 2.24 -16.67 18.09
CA ILE A 76 2.95 -16.22 16.88
C ILE A 76 2.73 -14.72 16.73
N HIS A 77 3.77 -13.94 16.90
CA HIS A 77 3.73 -12.49 16.76
C HIS A 77 3.72 -12.08 15.28
N ASN A 78 2.91 -11.06 14.96
CA ASN A 78 2.86 -10.41 13.65
C ASN A 78 2.45 -8.95 13.81
N TYR A 79 3.40 -8.07 14.14
CA TYR A 79 3.16 -6.66 14.41
C TYR A 79 4.41 -5.80 14.15
N GLY A 80 4.30 -4.46 14.31
CA GLY A 80 5.44 -3.55 14.26
C GLY A 80 5.80 -3.07 12.85
N HIS A 81 4.83 -2.98 11.95
CA HIS A 81 5.02 -2.70 10.52
C HIS A 81 5.34 -1.25 10.16
N GLY A 82 5.38 -0.34 11.13
CA GLY A 82 5.60 1.08 10.87
C GLY A 82 4.54 1.69 9.94
N CYS A 83 5.00 2.34 8.89
CA CYS A 83 4.11 2.96 7.90
C CYS A 83 3.54 1.97 6.88
N ALA A 84 4.00 0.70 6.87
CA ALA A 84 3.71 -0.28 5.83
C ALA A 84 2.74 -1.38 6.25
N GLY A 85 1.92 -1.17 7.29
CA GLY A 85 0.98 -2.19 7.78
C GLY A 85 0.03 -2.70 6.71
N ILE A 86 -0.62 -1.81 5.94
CA ILE A 86 -1.45 -2.22 4.80
C ILE A 86 -0.58 -2.92 3.77
N THR A 87 0.50 -2.30 3.33
CA THR A 87 1.39 -2.80 2.27
C THR A 87 1.84 -4.23 2.50
N LEU A 88 2.28 -4.57 3.73
CA LEU A 88 2.94 -5.83 4.05
C LEU A 88 2.01 -6.88 4.69
N SER A 89 0.76 -6.53 5.01
CA SER A 89 -0.13 -7.36 5.83
C SER A 89 -0.25 -8.81 5.35
N TRP A 90 -0.42 -9.05 4.07
CA TRP A 90 -0.50 -10.40 3.51
C TRP A 90 0.84 -11.13 3.53
N GLY A 91 1.93 -10.42 3.28
CA GLY A 91 3.26 -11.01 3.29
C GLY A 91 3.68 -11.46 4.67
N THR A 92 3.49 -10.62 5.67
CA THR A 92 3.80 -10.98 7.06
C THR A 92 2.80 -11.99 7.63
N ALA A 93 1.53 -11.96 7.18
CA ALA A 93 0.57 -13.03 7.48
C ALA A 93 1.04 -14.37 6.91
N GLN A 94 1.58 -14.39 5.66
CA GLN A 94 2.14 -15.60 5.07
C GLN A 94 3.33 -16.16 5.89
N LEU A 95 4.23 -15.28 6.34
CA LEU A 95 5.35 -15.67 7.21
C LEU A 95 4.84 -16.24 8.55
N ALA A 96 3.92 -15.51 9.21
CA ALA A 96 3.37 -15.89 10.50
C ALA A 96 2.60 -17.23 10.44
N VAL A 97 1.73 -17.40 9.46
CA VAL A 97 0.97 -18.65 9.26
C VAL A 97 1.89 -19.80 8.84
N GLY A 98 3.01 -19.49 8.18
CA GLY A 98 4.07 -20.47 7.88
C GLY A 98 4.69 -21.08 9.14
N LEU A 99 4.83 -20.32 10.24
CA LEU A 99 5.35 -20.80 11.51
C LEU A 99 4.40 -21.79 12.22
N ALA A 100 3.11 -21.80 11.86
CA ALA A 100 2.15 -22.79 12.35
C ALA A 100 2.08 -24.06 11.49
N ALA A 101 2.87 -24.15 10.41
CA ALA A 101 2.83 -25.30 9.53
C ALA A 101 3.29 -26.59 10.27
N GLY A 102 2.48 -27.64 10.18
CA GLY A 102 2.76 -28.92 10.84
C GLY A 102 2.26 -29.03 12.29
N LEU A 103 1.75 -27.93 12.88
CA LEU A 103 1.11 -28.00 14.20
C LEU A 103 -0.22 -28.75 14.11
N PRO A 104 -0.62 -29.48 15.17
CA PRO A 104 -1.88 -30.25 15.20
C PRO A 104 -3.12 -29.35 15.35
N GLU A 105 -2.97 -28.15 15.93
CA GLU A 105 -4.04 -27.22 16.20
C GLU A 105 -4.75 -26.84 14.91
N ARG A 106 -6.09 -26.81 14.94
CA ARG A 106 -6.95 -26.35 13.82
C ARG A 106 -7.89 -25.23 14.26
N GLU A 107 -7.87 -24.89 15.52
CA GLU A 107 -8.54 -23.73 16.11
C GLU A 107 -7.46 -22.74 16.56
N CYS A 108 -7.65 -21.48 16.24
CA CYS A 108 -6.70 -20.45 16.62
C CYS A 108 -7.38 -19.11 16.91
N ALA A 109 -6.72 -18.35 17.77
CA ALA A 109 -7.08 -16.97 18.05
C ALA A 109 -6.19 -16.00 17.24
N VAL A 110 -6.80 -14.89 16.79
CA VAL A 110 -6.06 -13.74 16.26
C VAL A 110 -6.38 -12.54 17.13
N LEU A 111 -5.35 -11.89 17.67
CA LEU A 111 -5.50 -10.71 18.51
C LEU A 111 -5.40 -9.45 17.64
N GLY A 112 -6.49 -8.69 17.57
CA GLY A 112 -6.61 -7.45 16.81
C GLY A 112 -7.32 -7.61 15.46
N CYS A 113 -8.19 -6.64 15.14
CA CYS A 113 -9.02 -6.58 13.92
C CYS A 113 -8.58 -5.49 12.94
N GLY A 114 -7.31 -5.06 13.02
CA GLY A 114 -6.68 -4.21 12.01
C GLY A 114 -6.30 -5.02 10.76
N VAL A 115 -5.70 -4.36 9.77
CA VAL A 115 -5.36 -5.00 8.49
C VAL A 115 -4.47 -6.24 8.64
N VAL A 116 -3.51 -6.22 9.57
CA VAL A 116 -2.61 -7.36 9.80
C VAL A 116 -3.36 -8.54 10.39
N GLY A 117 -4.24 -8.29 11.39
CA GLY A 117 -5.08 -9.32 11.99
C GLY A 117 -6.06 -9.92 10.99
N LEU A 118 -6.78 -9.09 10.23
CA LEU A 118 -7.71 -9.56 9.21
C LEU A 118 -7.02 -10.36 8.10
N SER A 119 -5.87 -9.90 7.59
CA SER A 119 -5.11 -10.65 6.58
C SER A 119 -4.61 -12.00 7.14
N THR A 120 -4.14 -12.02 8.40
CA THR A 120 -3.71 -13.26 9.07
C THR A 120 -4.88 -14.21 9.25
N ALA A 121 -6.03 -13.72 9.76
CA ALA A 121 -7.23 -14.53 9.98
C ALA A 121 -7.77 -15.12 8.68
N ARG A 122 -7.84 -14.32 7.60
CA ARG A 122 -8.27 -14.80 6.29
C ARG A 122 -7.33 -15.85 5.72
N LEU A 123 -6.03 -15.66 5.83
CA LEU A 123 -5.06 -16.63 5.34
C LEU A 123 -5.13 -17.95 6.13
N LEU A 124 -5.37 -17.88 7.44
CA LEU A 124 -5.62 -19.06 8.28
C LEU A 124 -6.88 -19.81 7.84
N GLN A 125 -8.00 -19.09 7.61
CA GLN A 125 -9.23 -19.71 7.10
C GLN A 125 -9.03 -20.40 5.75
N LEU A 126 -8.29 -19.79 4.83
CA LEU A 126 -7.95 -20.37 3.52
C LEU A 126 -7.08 -21.64 3.66
N ARG A 127 -6.43 -21.84 4.81
CA ARG A 127 -5.67 -23.04 5.16
C ARG A 127 -6.44 -24.03 6.04
N GLY A 128 -7.74 -23.80 6.23
CA GLY A 128 -8.63 -24.71 6.94
C GLY A 128 -8.65 -24.58 8.46
N TYR A 129 -8.12 -23.47 9.01
CA TYR A 129 -8.25 -23.17 10.43
C TYR A 129 -9.62 -22.59 10.76
N ARG A 130 -10.14 -22.93 11.95
CA ARG A 130 -11.25 -22.19 12.59
C ARG A 130 -10.66 -21.04 13.40
N VAL A 131 -11.09 -19.82 13.10
CA VAL A 131 -10.45 -18.61 13.63
C VAL A 131 -11.44 -17.79 14.42
N THR A 132 -11.04 -17.41 15.66
CA THR A 132 -11.68 -16.37 16.46
C THR A 132 -10.79 -15.14 16.52
N ILE A 133 -11.30 -13.97 16.16
CA ILE A 133 -10.61 -12.70 16.36
C ILE A 133 -11.04 -12.12 17.70
N TYR A 134 -10.08 -11.80 18.58
CA TYR A 134 -10.28 -11.02 19.81
C TYR A 134 -9.74 -9.61 19.58
N THR A 135 -10.55 -8.60 19.82
CA THR A 135 -10.16 -7.22 19.54
C THR A 135 -10.86 -6.23 20.45
N LYS A 136 -10.18 -5.15 20.82
CA LYS A 136 -10.85 -4.04 21.50
C LYS A 136 -11.62 -3.14 20.53
N ASP A 137 -11.08 -2.92 19.32
CA ASP A 137 -11.65 -2.05 18.30
C ASP A 137 -11.85 -2.81 16.98
N MET A 138 -12.99 -2.58 16.35
CA MET A 138 -13.31 -3.09 15.02
C MET A 138 -13.20 -1.96 13.96
N PRO A 139 -13.06 -2.28 12.67
CA PRO A 139 -13.29 -1.30 11.63
C PRO A 139 -14.67 -0.60 11.81
N PRO A 140 -14.76 0.73 11.68
CA PRO A 140 -13.75 1.66 11.20
C PRO A 140 -12.83 2.29 12.25
N LEU A 141 -12.79 1.80 13.48
CA LEU A 141 -12.08 2.41 14.61
C LEU A 141 -10.63 1.96 14.76
N THR A 142 -10.14 1.10 13.87
CA THR A 142 -8.76 0.60 13.95
C THR A 142 -7.75 1.62 13.38
N THR A 143 -6.50 1.55 13.85
CA THR A 143 -5.38 2.34 13.29
C THR A 143 -5.26 2.17 11.76
N SER A 144 -5.59 0.99 11.24
CA SER A 144 -5.52 0.71 9.79
C SER A 144 -6.50 1.55 8.97
N ASN A 145 -7.63 1.98 9.53
CA ASN A 145 -8.60 2.85 8.87
C ASN A 145 -8.07 4.27 8.65
N VAL A 146 -7.13 4.72 9.48
CA VAL A 146 -6.47 6.04 9.36
C VAL A 146 -5.37 6.04 8.30
N ALA A 147 -4.87 4.88 7.86
CA ALA A 147 -3.76 4.78 6.92
C ALA A 147 -4.05 5.44 5.56
N GLY A 148 -2.99 5.92 4.89
CA GLY A 148 -3.09 6.51 3.54
C GLY A 148 -3.53 5.51 2.47
N GLY A 149 -3.03 4.29 2.54
CA GLY A 149 -3.40 3.20 1.63
C GLY A 149 -2.55 3.05 0.38
N TYR A 150 -1.53 3.86 0.20
CA TYR A 150 -0.56 3.69 -0.87
C TYR A 150 0.31 2.45 -0.63
N TRP A 151 0.38 1.54 -1.61
CA TRP A 151 1.27 0.38 -1.56
C TRP A 151 2.72 0.83 -1.70
N SER A 152 3.40 0.91 -0.59
CA SER A 152 4.82 1.27 -0.50
C SER A 152 5.38 0.76 0.83
N PRO A 153 6.33 -0.18 0.84
CA PRO A 153 6.89 -0.75 2.06
C PRO A 153 8.03 0.11 2.62
N VAL A 154 7.73 1.37 2.91
CA VAL A 154 8.70 2.34 3.45
C VAL A 154 8.50 2.55 4.94
N THR A 155 9.56 3.03 5.63
CA THR A 155 9.56 3.29 7.08
C THR A 155 9.14 2.07 7.89
N VAL A 156 9.81 0.95 7.64
CA VAL A 156 9.57 -0.34 8.29
C VAL A 156 10.63 -0.65 9.33
N PHE A 157 11.86 -0.23 9.12
CA PHE A 157 13.04 -0.51 9.96
C PHE A 157 14.04 0.65 9.87
N ASP A 158 14.98 0.70 10.81
CA ASP A 158 16.17 1.55 10.72
C ASP A 158 17.29 0.78 10.03
N ASP A 159 18.00 1.43 9.10
CA ASP A 159 19.03 0.77 8.26
C ASP A 159 20.18 0.16 9.10
N ASP A 160 20.52 0.78 10.24
CA ASP A 160 21.53 0.27 11.18
C ASP A 160 21.07 -0.94 12.02
N ARG A 161 19.79 -1.30 11.96
CA ARG A 161 19.17 -2.44 12.62
C ARG A 161 18.88 -3.60 11.68
N LEU A 162 19.20 -3.45 10.39
CA LEU A 162 18.91 -4.45 9.37
C LEU A 162 19.79 -5.68 9.54
N THR A 163 19.17 -6.85 9.80
CA THR A 163 19.87 -8.15 9.77
C THR A 163 19.61 -8.90 8.45
N PRO A 164 20.48 -9.84 8.05
CA PRO A 164 20.24 -10.65 6.86
C PRO A 164 18.91 -11.41 6.88
N GLU A 165 18.52 -11.93 8.05
CA GLU A 165 17.27 -12.67 8.25
C GLU A 165 16.06 -11.76 8.06
N PHE A 166 16.09 -10.56 8.67
CA PHE A 166 15.01 -9.59 8.51
C PHE A 166 14.93 -9.07 7.07
N ARG A 167 16.09 -8.82 6.43
CA ARG A 167 16.16 -8.48 5.00
C ARG A 167 15.37 -9.49 4.16
N GLN A 168 15.63 -10.79 4.35
CA GLN A 168 14.94 -11.85 3.60
C GLN A 168 13.43 -11.84 3.87
N GLN A 169 13.04 -11.75 5.15
CA GLN A 169 11.62 -11.66 5.55
C GLN A 169 10.91 -10.46 4.90
N PHE A 170 11.57 -9.31 4.89
CA PHE A 170 11.03 -8.09 4.30
C PHE A 170 10.82 -8.21 2.79
N VAL A 171 11.79 -8.76 2.07
CA VAL A 171 11.71 -8.96 0.62
C VAL A 171 10.61 -9.98 0.27
N ASP A 172 10.58 -11.11 0.97
CA ASP A 172 9.58 -12.16 0.76
C ASP A 172 8.17 -11.67 1.07
N ALA A 173 7.99 -10.96 2.19
CA ALA A 173 6.73 -10.35 2.57
C ALA A 173 6.26 -9.32 1.53
N SER A 174 7.17 -8.47 1.04
CA SER A 174 6.87 -7.46 0.02
C SER A 174 6.41 -8.11 -1.28
N ARG A 175 7.13 -9.11 -1.78
CA ARG A 175 6.81 -9.83 -3.01
C ARG A 175 5.49 -10.59 -2.91
N PHE A 176 5.24 -11.26 -1.78
CA PHE A 176 3.99 -11.97 -1.56
C PHE A 176 2.80 -11.01 -1.48
N ALA A 177 2.90 -9.97 -0.66
CA ALA A 177 1.84 -8.98 -0.50
C ALA A 177 1.51 -8.28 -1.83
N PHE A 178 2.52 -7.90 -2.61
CA PHE A 178 2.32 -7.28 -3.92
C PHE A 178 1.48 -8.15 -4.85
N ARG A 179 1.84 -9.44 -4.99
CA ARG A 179 1.08 -10.38 -5.83
C ARG A 179 -0.33 -10.61 -5.32
N TRP A 180 -0.49 -10.67 -4.00
CA TRP A 180 -1.80 -10.85 -3.39
C TRP A 180 -2.72 -9.66 -3.69
N TYR A 181 -2.24 -8.43 -3.49
CA TYR A 181 -3.01 -7.24 -3.81
C TYR A 181 -3.37 -7.13 -5.28
N GLN A 182 -2.52 -7.60 -6.20
CA GLN A 182 -2.87 -7.67 -7.62
C GLN A 182 -4.11 -8.56 -7.87
N SER A 183 -4.26 -9.66 -7.14
CA SER A 183 -5.43 -10.53 -7.25
C SER A 183 -6.71 -9.91 -6.66
N LEU A 184 -6.57 -8.92 -5.79
CA LEU A 184 -7.68 -8.18 -5.18
C LEU A 184 -8.00 -6.86 -5.90
N ALA A 185 -7.31 -6.55 -7.00
CA ALA A 185 -7.48 -5.29 -7.73
C ALA A 185 -8.89 -5.18 -8.34
N SER A 186 -9.81 -4.62 -7.56
CA SER A 186 -11.22 -4.42 -7.91
C SER A 186 -11.88 -3.36 -7.04
N ALA A 187 -13.03 -2.86 -7.49
CA ALA A 187 -13.84 -1.93 -6.71
C ALA A 187 -14.37 -2.57 -5.42
N LEU A 188 -14.60 -3.90 -5.39
CA LEU A 188 -15.08 -4.62 -4.22
C LEU A 188 -14.11 -4.51 -3.04
N TYR A 189 -12.81 -4.60 -3.30
CA TYR A 189 -11.77 -4.47 -2.28
C TYR A 189 -11.18 -3.06 -2.19
N GLY A 190 -11.61 -2.12 -3.03
CA GLY A 190 -11.05 -0.76 -3.05
C GLY A 190 -9.58 -0.75 -3.42
N VAL A 191 -9.11 -1.70 -4.22
CA VAL A 191 -7.72 -1.80 -4.69
C VAL A 191 -7.67 -1.40 -6.16
N ARG A 192 -6.90 -0.37 -6.48
CA ARG A 192 -6.76 0.14 -7.85
C ARG A 192 -5.35 0.60 -8.17
N TRP A 193 -4.95 0.42 -9.42
CA TRP A 193 -3.67 0.90 -9.93
C TRP A 193 -3.73 2.36 -10.30
N LEU A 194 -2.76 3.13 -9.82
CA LEU A 194 -2.63 4.56 -10.14
C LEU A 194 -1.18 4.92 -10.45
N PRO A 195 -0.93 5.90 -11.32
CA PRO A 195 0.38 6.53 -11.42
C PRO A 195 0.71 7.27 -10.13
N VAL A 196 1.93 7.08 -9.67
CA VAL A 196 2.52 7.78 -8.52
C VAL A 196 3.63 8.68 -9.03
N TYR A 197 3.55 9.95 -8.70
CA TYR A 197 4.56 10.95 -9.03
C TYR A 197 5.35 11.29 -7.76
N SER A 198 6.62 10.90 -7.73
CA SER A 198 7.55 11.36 -6.69
C SER A 198 8.13 12.70 -7.13
N LEU A 199 7.88 13.72 -6.34
CA LEU A 199 8.21 15.13 -6.63
C LEU A 199 9.47 15.53 -5.86
N SER A 200 10.43 16.20 -6.50
CA SER A 200 11.65 16.67 -5.85
C SER A 200 12.09 18.03 -6.36
N THR A 201 12.57 18.87 -5.45
CA THR A 201 13.18 20.18 -5.74
C THR A 201 14.70 20.13 -5.69
N THR A 202 15.31 19.07 -5.13
CA THR A 202 16.74 18.99 -4.84
C THR A 202 17.54 18.14 -5.82
N GLY A 203 16.89 17.22 -6.54
CA GLY A 203 17.56 16.35 -7.51
C GLY A 203 16.68 15.26 -8.08
N PRO A 204 17.14 14.58 -9.15
CA PRO A 204 16.43 13.48 -9.74
C PRO A 204 16.35 12.29 -8.77
N PHE A 205 15.37 11.43 -9.01
CA PHE A 205 15.25 10.16 -8.28
C PHE A 205 16.53 9.32 -8.48
N ARG A 206 16.99 8.72 -7.41
CA ARG A 206 18.10 7.77 -7.41
C ARG A 206 17.56 6.39 -7.05
N PRO A 207 17.90 5.34 -7.85
CA PRO A 207 17.51 3.99 -7.49
C PRO A 207 18.10 3.61 -6.12
N PRO A 208 17.45 2.70 -5.40
CA PRO A 208 17.98 2.19 -4.14
C PRO A 208 19.39 1.62 -4.32
N ARG A 209 20.24 1.76 -3.30
CA ARG A 209 21.57 1.14 -3.31
C ARG A 209 21.42 -0.37 -3.46
N GLU A 210 22.34 -1.02 -4.18
CA GLU A 210 22.30 -2.48 -4.43
C GLU A 210 22.22 -3.31 -3.14
N GLN A 211 22.89 -2.84 -2.08
CA GLN A 211 22.87 -3.50 -0.76
C GLN A 211 21.56 -3.30 0.01
N SER A 212 20.72 -2.35 -0.40
CA SER A 212 19.43 -2.10 0.25
C SER A 212 18.41 -3.16 -0.16
N PRO A 213 17.56 -3.67 0.77
CA PRO A 213 16.47 -4.59 0.41
C PRO A 213 15.46 -3.94 -0.53
N TYR A 214 15.42 -2.62 -0.60
CA TYR A 214 14.57 -1.88 -1.55
C TYR A 214 14.98 -2.12 -3.00
N SER A 215 16.26 -2.41 -3.30
CA SER A 215 16.70 -2.75 -4.67
C SER A 215 16.07 -4.03 -5.20
N GLU A 216 15.75 -4.98 -4.31
CA GLU A 216 15.12 -6.25 -4.67
C GLU A 216 13.61 -6.16 -4.92
N ILE A 217 12.98 -5.10 -4.41
CA ILE A 217 11.54 -4.86 -4.58
C ILE A 217 11.23 -3.72 -5.55
N ASP A 218 12.22 -2.91 -5.92
CA ASP A 218 12.06 -1.83 -6.91
C ASP A 218 11.49 -2.34 -8.25
N PRO A 219 11.88 -3.53 -8.76
CA PRO A 219 11.28 -4.10 -9.97
C PRO A 219 9.79 -4.45 -9.87
N LEU A 220 9.19 -4.42 -8.68
CA LEU A 220 7.75 -4.61 -8.51
C LEU A 220 6.94 -3.40 -9.02
N TYR A 221 7.55 -2.24 -9.18
CA TYR A 221 6.87 -1.03 -9.65
C TYR A 221 6.93 -0.92 -11.17
N PRO A 222 5.82 -1.19 -11.90
CA PRO A 222 5.85 -1.07 -13.35
C PRO A 222 5.86 0.38 -13.81
N ASP A 223 6.31 0.59 -15.04
CA ASP A 223 6.30 1.87 -15.75
C ASP A 223 7.08 2.98 -15.02
N ALA A 224 8.19 2.58 -14.38
CA ALA A 224 9.05 3.44 -13.59
C ALA A 224 10.00 4.25 -14.48
N LYS A 225 9.90 5.58 -14.43
CA LYS A 225 10.78 6.46 -15.22
C LYS A 225 10.94 7.85 -14.63
N GLN A 226 12.11 8.46 -14.84
CA GLN A 226 12.31 9.89 -14.67
C GLN A 226 11.63 10.63 -15.83
N LEU A 227 10.79 11.63 -15.51
CA LEU A 227 10.12 12.44 -16.55
C LEU A 227 11.04 13.55 -17.05
N GLY A 228 11.01 13.76 -18.36
CA GLY A 228 11.60 14.95 -18.99
C GLY A 228 10.74 16.20 -18.78
N GLU A 229 11.29 17.37 -19.06
CA GLU A 229 10.60 18.66 -18.86
C GLU A 229 9.24 18.72 -19.60
N ALA A 230 9.18 18.22 -20.83
CA ALA A 230 7.95 18.21 -21.63
C ALA A 230 6.88 17.24 -21.09
N GLU A 231 7.29 16.22 -20.33
CA GLU A 231 6.40 15.22 -19.73
C GLU A 231 5.98 15.57 -18.30
N ASN A 232 6.68 16.51 -17.66
CA ASN A 232 6.46 16.89 -16.26
C ASN A 232 5.22 17.79 -16.13
N PRO A 233 4.13 17.34 -15.46
CA PRO A 233 2.93 18.15 -15.27
C PRO A 233 2.99 19.07 -14.03
N PHE A 234 4.01 18.95 -13.18
CA PHE A 234 4.11 19.65 -11.91
C PHE A 234 5.09 20.83 -11.93
N PRO A 235 4.94 21.82 -11.03
CA PRO A 235 5.82 22.99 -10.95
C PRO A 235 7.11 22.71 -10.17
N VAL A 236 7.67 21.52 -10.29
CA VAL A 236 8.93 21.11 -9.66
C VAL A 236 9.89 20.58 -10.72
N PRO A 237 11.22 20.73 -10.55
CA PRO A 237 12.19 20.38 -11.60
C PRO A 237 12.34 18.88 -11.82
N PHE A 238 12.14 18.06 -10.80
CA PHE A 238 12.37 16.62 -10.91
C PHE A 238 11.12 15.84 -10.53
N VAL A 239 10.68 14.97 -11.44
CA VAL A 239 9.49 14.12 -11.25
C VAL A 239 9.82 12.70 -11.71
N TYR A 240 9.68 11.75 -10.78
CA TYR A 240 9.78 10.34 -11.10
C TYR A 240 8.39 9.71 -11.06
N ARG A 241 8.01 9.02 -12.12
CA ARG A 241 6.72 8.35 -12.24
C ARG A 241 6.89 6.85 -12.16
N ARG A 242 5.98 6.17 -11.48
CA ARG A 242 5.82 4.71 -11.48
C ARG A 242 4.35 4.36 -11.28
N MET A 243 3.96 3.14 -11.58
CA MET A 243 2.64 2.64 -11.22
C MET A 243 2.69 1.95 -9.86
N SER A 244 1.64 2.12 -9.06
CA SER A 244 1.45 1.37 -7.83
C SER A 244 -0.02 1.26 -7.47
N MET A 245 -0.34 0.56 -6.38
CA MET A 245 -1.71 0.35 -5.94
C MET A 245 -2.09 1.35 -4.83
N LEU A 246 -3.30 1.87 -4.92
CA LEU A 246 -4.01 2.48 -3.81
C LEU A 246 -4.97 1.44 -3.25
N ILE A 247 -4.86 1.16 -1.95
CA ILE A 247 -5.73 0.30 -1.18
C ILE A 247 -6.57 1.19 -0.27
N GLU A 248 -7.84 1.34 -0.54
CA GLU A 248 -8.73 2.24 0.20
C GLU A 248 -9.15 1.62 1.54
N PRO A 249 -8.63 2.07 2.69
CA PRO A 249 -8.74 1.32 3.94
C PRO A 249 -10.17 1.06 4.38
N ALA A 250 -11.08 2.02 4.21
CA ALA A 250 -12.48 1.87 4.63
C ALA A 250 -13.18 0.76 3.84
N ILE A 251 -12.98 0.70 2.52
CA ILE A 251 -13.57 -0.33 1.66
C ILE A 251 -12.89 -1.66 1.93
N TYR A 252 -11.56 -1.64 1.94
CA TYR A 252 -10.72 -2.83 2.05
C TYR A 252 -10.95 -3.61 3.35
N LEU A 253 -10.93 -2.92 4.49
CA LEU A 253 -11.10 -3.57 5.79
C LEU A 253 -12.52 -4.12 5.98
N ASN A 254 -13.54 -3.40 5.50
CA ASN A 254 -14.92 -3.90 5.50
C ASN A 254 -15.07 -5.14 4.61
N ALA A 255 -14.47 -5.16 3.43
CA ALA A 255 -14.51 -6.32 2.55
C ALA A 255 -13.81 -7.54 3.19
N LEU A 256 -12.62 -7.34 3.79
CA LEU A 256 -11.91 -8.42 4.48
C LEU A 256 -12.68 -8.95 5.70
N LEU A 257 -13.31 -8.08 6.48
CA LEU A 257 -14.14 -8.47 7.62
C LEU A 257 -15.35 -9.27 7.14
N GLY A 258 -16.04 -8.79 6.10
CA GLY A 258 -17.16 -9.51 5.49
C GLY A 258 -16.76 -10.90 4.97
N ASP A 259 -15.63 -11.01 4.28
CA ASP A 259 -15.08 -12.30 3.85
C ASP A 259 -14.77 -13.23 5.03
N PHE A 260 -14.22 -12.65 6.11
CA PHE A 260 -13.90 -13.41 7.32
C PHE A 260 -15.17 -14.00 7.96
N GLU A 261 -16.22 -13.20 8.09
CA GLU A 261 -17.51 -13.61 8.65
C GLU A 261 -18.23 -14.61 7.74
N LEU A 262 -18.26 -14.38 6.42
CA LEU A 262 -18.82 -15.31 5.43
C LEU A 262 -18.15 -16.70 5.48
N ALA A 263 -16.85 -16.74 5.78
CA ALA A 263 -16.12 -17.98 6.01
C ALA A 263 -16.26 -18.52 7.46
N ARG A 264 -17.31 -18.10 8.18
CA ARG A 264 -17.65 -18.54 9.55
C ARG A 264 -16.60 -18.18 10.58
N GLY A 265 -15.84 -17.10 10.38
CA GLY A 265 -14.99 -16.51 11.42
C GLY A 265 -15.83 -15.88 12.52
N ARG A 266 -15.32 -15.87 13.74
CA ARG A 266 -15.96 -15.23 14.88
C ARG A 266 -15.15 -14.02 15.32
N VAL A 267 -15.82 -12.92 15.65
CA VAL A 267 -15.19 -11.75 16.26
C VAL A 267 -15.76 -11.60 17.67
N GLU A 268 -14.87 -11.48 18.63
CA GLU A 268 -15.20 -11.18 20.03
C GLU A 268 -14.56 -9.83 20.39
N VAL A 269 -15.42 -8.86 20.70
CA VAL A 269 -14.96 -7.55 21.17
C VAL A 269 -14.55 -7.67 22.62
N ARG A 270 -13.25 -7.80 22.83
CA ARG A 270 -12.64 -8.00 24.14
C ARG A 270 -11.22 -7.47 24.13
N GLU A 271 -10.90 -6.60 25.06
CA GLU A 271 -9.54 -6.17 25.34
C GLU A 271 -8.83 -7.18 26.24
N LEU A 272 -7.64 -7.62 25.83
CA LEU A 272 -6.76 -8.48 26.63
C LEU A 272 -5.64 -7.60 27.19
N ALA A 273 -5.50 -7.59 28.51
CA ALA A 273 -4.60 -6.68 29.22
C ALA A 273 -3.27 -7.33 29.64
N SER A 274 -3.15 -8.65 29.57
CA SER A 274 -1.96 -9.35 30.05
C SER A 274 -1.69 -10.65 29.29
N PRO A 275 -0.42 -11.14 29.26
CA PRO A 275 -0.08 -12.44 28.70
C PRO A 275 -0.86 -13.59 29.37
N ARG A 276 -1.18 -13.45 30.67
CA ARG A 276 -1.99 -14.45 31.40
C ARG A 276 -3.40 -14.59 30.82
N GLU A 277 -4.02 -13.47 30.43
CA GLU A 277 -5.33 -13.51 29.78
C GLU A 277 -5.27 -14.16 28.39
N VAL A 278 -4.16 -13.94 27.66
CA VAL A 278 -3.91 -14.61 26.38
C VAL A 278 -3.75 -16.12 26.58
N ALA A 279 -2.96 -16.56 27.57
CA ALA A 279 -2.78 -17.99 27.90
C ALA A 279 -4.09 -18.64 28.39
N GLY A 280 -5.01 -17.85 28.94
CA GLY A 280 -6.34 -18.28 29.40
C GLY A 280 -7.38 -18.44 28.28
N LEU A 281 -7.06 -18.12 27.03
CA LEU A 281 -7.96 -18.35 25.89
C LEU A 281 -8.16 -19.86 25.65
N PRO A 282 -9.33 -20.26 25.11
CA PRO A 282 -9.56 -21.66 24.74
C PRO A 282 -8.60 -22.14 23.64
N GLU A 283 -8.23 -21.27 22.71
CA GLU A 283 -7.29 -21.56 21.64
C GLU A 283 -5.84 -21.61 22.16
N LYS A 284 -5.14 -22.70 21.84
CA LYS A 284 -3.73 -22.89 22.22
C LYS A 284 -2.74 -22.44 21.13
N LEU A 285 -3.25 -21.98 20.01
CA LEU A 285 -2.51 -21.31 18.94
C LEU A 285 -3.05 -19.89 18.79
N VAL A 286 -2.21 -18.90 19.04
CA VAL A 286 -2.59 -17.49 19.08
C VAL A 286 -1.70 -16.70 18.13
N PHE A 287 -2.30 -15.84 17.31
CA PHE A 287 -1.57 -14.89 16.44
C PHE A 287 -1.73 -13.47 17.00
N ASN A 288 -0.64 -12.90 17.47
CA ASN A 288 -0.64 -11.54 18.01
C ASN A 288 -0.45 -10.50 16.91
N CYS A 289 -1.53 -9.81 16.54
CA CYS A 289 -1.58 -8.76 15.53
C CYS A 289 -2.03 -7.41 16.15
N THR A 290 -1.70 -7.16 17.42
CA THR A 290 -2.22 -6.01 18.20
C THR A 290 -1.55 -4.66 17.90
N GLY A 291 -0.60 -4.61 16.95
CA GLY A 291 0.10 -3.36 16.60
C GLY A 291 0.80 -2.74 17.80
N LEU A 292 0.52 -1.46 18.13
CA LEU A 292 1.08 -0.79 19.32
C LEU A 292 0.67 -1.46 20.63
N GLY A 293 -0.46 -2.17 20.67
CA GLY A 293 -0.90 -2.90 21.84
C GLY A 293 0.07 -4.00 22.31
N ALA A 294 0.91 -4.52 21.41
CA ALA A 294 1.93 -5.49 21.76
C ALA A 294 3.00 -4.92 22.73
N ARG A 295 3.16 -3.60 22.77
CA ARG A 295 4.06 -2.95 23.73
C ARG A 295 3.64 -3.22 25.18
N SER A 296 2.38 -3.00 25.48
CA SER A 296 1.85 -3.25 26.84
C SER A 296 1.55 -4.73 27.08
N LEU A 297 0.98 -5.42 26.09
CA LEU A 297 0.52 -6.79 26.25
C LEU A 297 1.68 -7.81 26.34
N PHE A 298 2.79 -7.59 25.63
CA PHE A 298 3.95 -8.51 25.58
C PHE A 298 5.26 -7.85 25.99
N GLY A 299 5.24 -6.63 26.51
CA GLY A 299 6.43 -5.93 26.99
C GLY A 299 7.42 -5.53 25.88
N ASP A 300 6.99 -5.41 24.61
CA ASP A 300 7.90 -5.00 23.53
C ASP A 300 8.18 -3.50 23.56
N ASN A 301 9.18 -3.12 24.35
CA ASN A 301 9.58 -1.72 24.53
C ASN A 301 10.23 -1.08 23.30
N GLU A 302 10.56 -1.85 22.28
CA GLU A 302 11.07 -1.34 21.00
C GLU A 302 9.97 -0.70 20.15
N LEU A 303 8.70 -1.10 20.35
CA LEU A 303 7.57 -0.46 19.70
C LEU A 303 7.44 1.01 20.12
N THR A 304 7.45 1.89 19.13
CA THR A 304 7.26 3.34 19.29
C THR A 304 6.28 3.84 18.24
N PRO A 305 5.39 4.81 18.54
CA PRO A 305 4.51 5.36 17.53
C PRO A 305 5.27 6.26 16.57
N ILE A 306 4.80 6.31 15.33
CA ILE A 306 5.05 7.44 14.44
C ILE A 306 3.72 8.13 14.22
N ARG A 307 3.56 9.29 14.84
CA ARG A 307 2.36 10.10 14.72
C ARG A 307 2.26 10.68 13.32
N GLY A 308 1.07 10.64 12.74
CA GLY A 308 0.77 11.25 11.47
C GLY A 308 -0.60 11.90 11.47
N GLN A 309 -0.65 13.18 11.12
CA GLN A 309 -1.88 13.93 10.94
C GLN A 309 -2.24 14.01 9.47
N LEU A 310 -3.50 13.71 9.15
CA LEU A 310 -4.03 13.65 7.80
C LEU A 310 -5.19 14.62 7.65
N THR A 311 -5.22 15.35 6.54
CA THR A 311 -6.32 16.26 6.18
C THR A 311 -7.01 15.71 4.94
N PHE A 312 -8.35 15.65 4.97
CA PHE A 312 -9.17 15.21 3.86
C PHE A 312 -9.94 16.36 3.27
N LEU A 313 -9.85 16.51 1.96
CA LEU A 313 -10.68 17.43 1.19
C LEU A 313 -11.87 16.69 0.58
N LEU A 314 -12.89 17.43 0.15
CA LEU A 314 -13.99 16.88 -0.66
C LEU A 314 -13.45 16.03 -1.81
N PRO A 315 -14.09 14.90 -2.15
CA PRO A 315 -13.67 14.04 -3.25
C PRO A 315 -13.56 14.78 -4.58
N GLN A 316 -12.59 14.39 -5.40
CA GLN A 316 -12.39 14.84 -6.77
C GLN A 316 -12.17 13.63 -7.68
N PRO A 317 -13.24 13.08 -8.29
CA PRO A 317 -13.15 11.84 -9.09
C PRO A 317 -12.24 11.94 -10.32
N GLU A 318 -12.01 13.16 -10.82
CA GLU A 318 -11.11 13.45 -11.93
C GLU A 318 -9.62 13.29 -11.58
N VAL A 319 -9.28 13.30 -10.27
CA VAL A 319 -7.89 13.11 -9.80
C VAL A 319 -7.60 11.62 -9.74
N ASN A 320 -6.85 11.13 -10.73
CA ASN A 320 -6.52 9.72 -10.92
C ASN A 320 -5.02 9.44 -10.83
N TYR A 321 -4.36 10.07 -9.87
CA TYR A 321 -2.93 9.92 -9.61
C TYR A 321 -2.62 10.19 -8.15
N MET A 322 -1.49 9.69 -7.69
CA MET A 322 -0.94 9.96 -6.35
C MET A 322 0.31 10.82 -6.47
N THR A 323 0.61 11.62 -5.44
CA THR A 323 1.90 12.32 -5.33
C THR A 323 2.57 12.04 -4.00
N VAL A 324 3.90 12.04 -3.99
CA VAL A 324 4.76 11.96 -2.81
C VAL A 324 5.87 12.99 -2.96
N GLY A 325 6.07 13.84 -1.97
CA GLY A 325 7.01 14.96 -2.00
C GLY A 325 6.45 16.22 -2.70
N PRO A 326 7.26 17.29 -2.74
CA PRO A 326 8.59 17.41 -2.12
C PRO A 326 8.51 17.41 -0.58
N GLY A 327 9.58 16.99 0.06
CA GLY A 327 9.58 16.83 1.52
C GLY A 327 8.64 15.72 1.98
N ASP A 328 7.90 15.97 3.08
CA ASP A 328 7.02 14.97 3.71
C ASP A 328 5.58 14.98 3.17
N ILE A 329 5.23 15.91 2.27
CA ILE A 329 3.86 16.00 1.77
C ILE A 329 3.53 14.85 0.81
N TYR A 330 2.25 14.48 0.78
CA TYR A 330 1.71 13.54 -0.18
C TYR A 330 0.20 13.75 -0.39
N MET A 331 -0.30 13.33 -1.54
CA MET A 331 -1.71 13.36 -1.89
C MET A 331 -2.15 12.02 -2.46
N PHE A 332 -3.25 11.48 -1.90
CA PHE A 332 -3.87 10.24 -2.37
C PHE A 332 -5.37 10.47 -2.65
N PRO A 333 -5.86 10.18 -3.89
CA PRO A 333 -7.24 10.43 -4.27
C PRO A 333 -8.12 9.24 -3.86
N ARG A 334 -8.61 9.27 -2.63
CA ARG A 334 -9.50 8.23 -2.09
C ARG A 334 -10.96 8.56 -2.42
N GLN A 335 -11.82 7.56 -2.41
CA GLN A 335 -13.27 7.78 -2.64
C GLN A 335 -13.92 8.57 -1.50
N ASP A 336 -13.39 8.45 -0.28
CA ASP A 336 -13.86 9.18 0.90
C ASP A 336 -13.23 10.59 1.04
N GLY A 337 -12.48 11.04 0.04
CA GLY A 337 -11.89 12.38 -0.05
C GLY A 337 -10.45 12.37 -0.57
N ILE A 338 -9.99 13.54 -1.03
CA ILE A 338 -8.57 13.74 -1.34
C ILE A 338 -7.81 13.79 -0.02
N LEU A 339 -7.00 12.78 0.23
CA LEU A 339 -6.16 12.71 1.41
C LEU A 339 -4.87 13.49 1.18
N LEU A 340 -4.60 14.46 2.06
CA LEU A 340 -3.34 15.18 2.15
C LEU A 340 -2.61 14.78 3.43
N GLY A 341 -1.35 14.43 3.30
CA GLY A 341 -0.49 14.11 4.42
C GLY A 341 0.77 14.95 4.43
N GLY A 342 1.60 14.75 5.44
CA GLY A 342 2.84 15.49 5.60
C GLY A 342 3.35 15.60 7.04
N THR A 343 3.07 14.60 7.92
CA THR A 343 3.68 14.52 9.24
C THR A 343 4.24 13.14 9.53
N HIS A 344 5.36 13.12 10.25
CA HIS A 344 6.12 11.93 10.56
C HIS A 344 6.88 12.10 11.89
N GLU A 345 6.11 12.10 13.00
CA GLU A 345 6.62 12.46 14.32
C GLU A 345 6.89 11.18 15.13
N ARG A 346 8.15 10.77 15.15
CA ARG A 346 8.59 9.55 15.83
C ARG A 346 8.60 9.73 17.35
N GLY A 347 7.99 8.78 18.07
CA GLY A 347 7.90 8.78 19.53
C GLY A 347 6.79 9.65 20.10
N GLU A 348 6.03 10.34 19.25
CA GLU A 348 4.92 11.19 19.69
C GLU A 348 3.63 10.36 19.88
N TRP A 349 3.11 10.34 21.11
CA TRP A 349 1.90 9.60 21.50
C TRP A 349 0.63 10.44 21.49
N ASN A 350 0.78 11.77 21.43
CA ASN A 350 -0.37 12.68 21.43
C ASN A 350 -1.21 12.50 20.15
N THR A 351 -2.51 12.40 20.32
CA THR A 351 -3.48 12.28 19.22
C THR A 351 -4.32 13.54 19.02
N GLU A 352 -3.99 14.63 19.69
CA GLU A 352 -4.65 15.92 19.49
C GLU A 352 -4.32 16.51 18.11
N LEU A 353 -5.28 17.24 17.55
CA LEU A 353 -5.12 17.90 16.26
C LEU A 353 -4.29 19.18 16.42
N ASP A 354 -3.31 19.34 15.52
CA ASP A 354 -2.55 20.58 15.39
C ASP A 354 -3.03 21.39 14.19
N ALA A 355 -3.64 22.55 14.48
CA ALA A 355 -4.16 23.46 13.47
C ALA A 355 -3.07 24.04 12.56
N ALA A 356 -1.87 24.32 13.10
CA ALA A 356 -0.74 24.85 12.32
C ALA A 356 -0.27 23.83 11.29
N THR A 357 -0.25 22.55 11.64
CA THR A 357 0.03 21.44 10.72
C THR A 357 -1.00 21.38 9.58
N VAL A 358 -2.29 21.59 9.86
CA VAL A 358 -3.31 21.61 8.80
C VAL A 358 -3.00 22.70 7.77
N GLU A 359 -2.76 23.94 8.23
CA GLU A 359 -2.44 25.06 7.34
C GLU A 359 -1.16 24.81 6.53
N ARG A 360 -0.11 24.28 7.17
CA ARG A 360 1.14 23.95 6.48
C ARG A 360 0.91 22.92 5.38
N VAL A 361 0.22 21.80 5.69
CA VAL A 361 -0.06 20.72 4.73
C VAL A 361 -0.91 21.22 3.56
N LEU A 362 -1.91 22.08 3.82
CA LEU A 362 -2.73 22.69 2.75
C LEU A 362 -1.85 23.56 1.85
N ASN A 363 -1.08 24.49 2.42
CA ASN A 363 -0.27 25.44 1.65
C ASN A 363 0.80 24.73 0.81
N GLU A 364 1.52 23.77 1.37
CA GLU A 364 2.56 23.02 0.68
C GLU A 364 1.98 22.16 -0.46
N ASN A 365 0.85 21.48 -0.24
CA ASN A 365 0.18 20.72 -1.30
C ASN A 365 -0.41 21.64 -2.37
N ALA A 366 -1.02 22.79 -2.01
CA ALA A 366 -1.53 23.77 -2.96
C ALA A 366 -0.45 24.26 -3.92
N ALA A 367 0.76 24.52 -3.40
CA ALA A 367 1.89 25.00 -4.20
C ALA A 367 2.29 24.07 -5.34
N VAL A 368 2.07 22.76 -5.20
CA VAL A 368 2.47 21.75 -6.20
C VAL A 368 1.31 21.16 -6.98
N LEU A 369 0.08 21.21 -6.47
CA LEU A 369 -1.07 20.49 -7.01
C LEU A 369 -2.15 21.37 -7.66
N SER A 370 -2.25 22.67 -7.28
CA SER A 370 -3.37 23.50 -7.71
C SER A 370 -3.32 23.95 -9.18
N GLY A 371 -2.27 23.62 -9.94
CA GLY A 371 -2.11 24.08 -11.31
C GLY A 371 -1.89 25.60 -11.43
N PRO A 372 -1.64 26.14 -12.62
CA PRO A 372 -1.54 27.58 -12.82
C PRO A 372 -2.91 28.22 -12.48
N SER A 373 -2.88 29.23 -11.63
CA SER A 373 -4.07 30.02 -11.30
C SER A 373 -4.80 30.41 -12.59
N ARG A 374 -6.07 30.03 -12.72
CA ARG A 374 -6.92 30.61 -13.76
C ARG A 374 -7.11 32.08 -13.39
N SER A 375 -6.27 32.94 -13.99
CA SER A 375 -6.52 34.40 -14.02
C SER A 375 -7.71 34.71 -14.87
#